data_fa39482cf9c344f8f54cb785b362c9df
#
_entry.id   fa39482cf9c344f8f54cb785b362c9df
#
_cell.length_a   1.000
_cell.length_b   1.000
_cell.length_c   1.000
_cell.angle_alpha   90.00
_cell.angle_beta   90.00
_cell.angle_gamma   90.00
#
_symmetry.space_group_name_H-M   'P 1'
#
loop_
_entity.id
_entity.type
_entity.pdbx_description
1 polymer ?
#
loop_
_entity_poly.entity_id
_entity_poly.type
_entity_poly.pdbx_seq_one_letter_code
_entity_poly.pdbx_strand_id
1 'polypeptide(L)'
;AGAVGDTTVTVDDVDLADNVISVGDIIQFSTTASTTDFDDGEFYRVTAINTGTNVVTFVQHPRGSGGLKRVVADNARIKRRWRYYDAVIGGAPGTSAYVTDRSGSGDEIHVVVVDEDGGITGTPGQIIETFSKLSKAADALTPQGDSNYLPTVLRNQSKHVYWVDWPTAGTNWGSNAASTTFTEVRTNTLSSLSGGNNGSTVTDGQLQSAYEKFQDAETVDVGLIIAGPSGSTTHVDNLITIAEDRKDCVVFASPQRSDVVNITNSNTQTNNVIGFFDNIRSSSYIVFDSGYKQMYDRFNDVYRFVPLNGDTAGLSARTDLIADPFFSPAGFNRGVVRGAVKLAFNPTKTQRDDLYQARVNPVTTFPGQGTVLFGDKTGLTSPSAFD
;
A
#
# COMPACT_ATOMS: atom_id res chain seq x y z
N ALA A 1 14.12 42.78 18.46
CA ALA A 1 15.14 43.40 17.60
C ALA A 1 16.23 42.39 17.24
N GLY A 2 16.88 42.53 16.07
CA GLY A 2 17.98 41.67 15.64
C GLY A 2 18.95 42.41 14.74
N ALA A 3 20.28 42.08 14.88
CA ALA A 3 21.33 42.63 14.06
C ALA A 3 21.58 41.79 12.79
N VAL A 4 22.28 42.39 11.82
CA VAL A 4 22.68 41.64 10.61
C VAL A 4 23.57 40.46 11.02
N GLY A 5 23.24 39.28 10.50
CA GLY A 5 23.92 38.03 10.79
C GLY A 5 23.34 37.24 11.96
N ASP A 6 22.46 37.81 12.78
CA ASP A 6 21.81 37.07 13.86
C ASP A 6 20.95 35.92 13.30
N THR A 7 21.03 34.77 13.93
CA THR A 7 20.26 33.58 13.61
C THR A 7 19.09 33.38 14.57
N THR A 8 18.92 34.27 15.52
CA THR A 8 17.86 34.23 16.54
C THR A 8 17.25 35.61 16.74
N VAL A 9 15.97 35.63 17.05
CA VAL A 9 15.27 36.83 17.57
C VAL A 9 14.38 36.43 18.72
N THR A 10 14.20 37.33 19.68
CA THR A 10 13.17 37.20 20.71
C THR A 10 11.89 37.83 20.18
N VAL A 11 10.79 37.15 20.30
CA VAL A 11 9.42 37.63 19.95
C VAL A 11 8.61 37.83 21.21
N ASP A 12 7.54 38.62 21.16
CA ASP A 12 6.73 38.90 22.34
C ASP A 12 6.04 37.63 22.86
N ASP A 13 5.52 36.80 21.94
CA ASP A 13 4.93 35.52 22.24
C ASP A 13 5.02 34.58 21.02
N VAL A 14 5.45 33.34 21.24
CA VAL A 14 5.53 32.30 20.20
C VAL A 14 4.24 31.46 20.13
N ASP A 15 3.41 31.51 21.19
CA ASP A 15 2.21 30.71 21.39
C ASP A 15 0.91 31.54 21.31
N LEU A 16 0.92 32.69 20.64
CA LEU A 16 -0.31 33.44 20.39
C LEU A 16 -1.37 32.52 19.79
N ALA A 17 -2.50 32.38 20.47
CA ALA A 17 -3.60 31.44 20.12
C ALA A 17 -4.02 31.50 18.64
N ASP A 18 -3.77 32.64 17.99
CA ASP A 18 -4.15 32.90 16.61
C ASP A 18 -3.00 32.80 15.58
N ASN A 19 -1.74 32.71 15.99
CA ASN A 19 -0.60 32.73 15.09
C ASN A 19 0.64 32.02 15.66
N VAL A 20 0.51 30.77 16.03
CA VAL A 20 1.61 29.95 16.55
C VAL A 20 2.69 29.80 15.48
N ILE A 21 3.91 30.21 15.77
CA ILE A 21 5.09 29.94 14.95
C ILE A 21 5.55 28.51 15.24
N SER A 22 5.78 27.74 14.20
CA SER A 22 6.21 26.34 14.32
C SER A 22 7.54 26.11 13.62
N VAL A 23 8.29 25.09 14.06
CA VAL A 23 9.52 24.67 13.39
C VAL A 23 9.23 24.28 11.94
N GLY A 24 10.02 24.81 11.01
CA GLY A 24 9.85 24.64 9.58
C GLY A 24 9.06 25.74 8.90
N ASP A 25 8.31 26.57 9.62
CA ASP A 25 7.63 27.73 9.04
C ASP A 25 8.60 28.69 8.36
N ILE A 26 8.08 29.38 7.37
CA ILE A 26 8.79 30.46 6.67
C ILE A 26 8.28 31.77 7.22
N ILE A 27 9.19 32.59 7.74
CA ILE A 27 8.85 33.91 8.30
C ILE A 27 9.51 35.06 7.56
N GLN A 28 8.87 36.21 7.59
CA GLN A 28 9.39 37.50 7.14
C GLN A 28 9.22 38.52 8.24
N PHE A 29 10.15 39.44 8.34
CA PHE A 29 10.05 40.57 9.25
C PHE A 29 9.64 41.81 8.49
N SER A 30 8.80 42.70 9.08
CA SER A 30 8.49 44.00 8.50
C SER A 30 9.72 44.87 8.37
N THR A 31 9.72 45.76 7.38
CA THR A 31 10.85 46.66 7.06
C THR A 31 11.13 47.66 8.17
N THR A 32 10.08 48.07 8.89
CA THR A 32 10.15 49.01 10.02
C THR A 32 9.27 48.50 11.16
N ALA A 33 9.42 49.13 12.34
CA ALA A 33 8.60 48.80 13.50
C ALA A 33 7.10 49.04 13.22
N SER A 34 6.28 48.09 13.67
CA SER A 34 4.81 48.18 13.67
C SER A 34 4.15 48.38 12.27
N THR A 35 4.86 48.16 11.17
CA THR A 35 4.31 48.26 9.82
C THR A 35 3.95 46.91 9.25
N THR A 36 3.12 46.90 8.18
CA THR A 36 2.77 45.73 7.38
C THR A 36 3.53 45.67 6.06
N ASP A 37 4.57 46.49 5.91
CA ASP A 37 5.43 46.48 4.75
C ASP A 37 6.55 45.44 4.93
N PHE A 38 6.51 44.40 4.15
CA PHE A 38 7.43 43.25 4.19
C PHE A 38 8.31 43.26 2.95
N ASP A 39 9.60 43.01 3.11
CA ASP A 39 10.51 42.83 2.00
C ASP A 39 10.34 41.42 1.40
N ASP A 40 9.76 41.33 0.20
CA ASP A 40 9.50 40.07 -0.49
C ASP A 40 10.79 39.30 -0.88
N GLY A 41 11.95 39.87 -0.74
CA GLY A 41 13.22 39.20 -0.99
C GLY A 41 13.84 38.50 0.23
N GLU A 42 13.25 38.65 1.40
CA GLU A 42 13.83 38.14 2.66
C GLU A 42 12.94 37.16 3.37
N PHE A 43 13.23 35.87 3.20
CA PHE A 43 12.57 34.79 3.89
C PHE A 43 13.52 34.03 4.80
N TYR A 44 13.00 33.58 5.93
CA TYR A 44 13.73 32.79 6.92
C TYR A 44 12.94 31.57 7.32
N ARG A 45 13.61 30.40 7.36
CA ARG A 45 13.00 29.16 7.84
C ARG A 45 13.29 28.99 9.32
N VAL A 46 12.27 28.80 10.12
CA VAL A 46 12.38 28.51 11.54
C VAL A 46 12.98 27.11 11.74
N THR A 47 14.06 27.01 12.50
CA THR A 47 14.77 25.76 12.79
C THR A 47 14.60 25.28 14.22
N ALA A 48 14.37 26.20 15.16
CA ALA A 48 14.08 25.87 16.55
C ALA A 48 13.29 27.00 17.22
N ILE A 49 12.55 26.65 18.25
CA ILE A 49 11.77 27.61 19.08
C ILE A 49 12.00 27.24 20.55
N ASN A 50 12.29 28.25 21.34
CA ASN A 50 12.33 28.16 22.79
C ASN A 50 11.13 28.91 23.36
N THR A 51 10.09 28.18 23.77
CA THR A 51 8.84 28.72 24.29
C THR A 51 9.03 29.39 25.67
N GLY A 52 9.99 28.93 26.46
CA GLY A 52 10.26 29.51 27.78
C GLY A 52 10.97 30.90 27.75
N THR A 53 11.60 31.23 26.62
CA THR A 53 12.29 32.51 26.42
C THR A 53 11.79 33.28 25.22
N ASN A 54 10.77 32.77 24.52
CA ASN A 54 10.23 33.30 23.27
C ASN A 54 11.29 33.58 22.19
N VAL A 55 12.30 32.72 22.12
CA VAL A 55 13.38 32.84 21.12
C VAL A 55 13.11 31.95 19.92
N VAL A 56 13.07 32.53 18.74
CA VAL A 56 12.93 31.84 17.47
C VAL A 56 14.33 31.80 16.80
N THR A 57 14.78 30.60 16.48
CA THR A 57 16.01 30.34 15.72
C THR A 57 15.63 30.04 14.26
N PHE A 58 16.38 30.61 13.32
CA PHE A 58 16.09 30.50 11.89
C PHE A 58 17.34 30.56 11.03
N VAL A 59 17.17 30.19 9.77
CA VAL A 59 18.18 30.32 8.71
C VAL A 59 17.56 30.98 7.48
N GLN A 60 18.37 31.54 6.60
CA GLN A 60 17.89 32.12 5.35
C GLN A 60 17.22 31.04 4.48
N HIS A 61 16.06 31.33 3.91
CA HIS A 61 15.34 30.47 3.00
C HIS A 61 15.38 31.03 1.57
N PRO A 62 15.61 30.25 0.51
CA PRO A 62 15.81 28.79 0.49
C PRO A 62 17.24 28.31 0.77
N ARG A 63 18.19 29.21 1.06
CA ARG A 63 19.64 28.91 1.21
C ARG A 63 19.94 27.84 2.27
N GLY A 64 19.14 27.76 3.36
CA GLY A 64 19.33 26.80 4.45
C GLY A 64 20.50 27.16 5.44
N SER A 65 21.09 28.32 5.29
CA SER A 65 22.18 28.82 6.17
C SER A 65 22.20 30.35 6.22
N GLY A 66 22.85 30.92 7.24
CA GLY A 66 22.98 32.35 7.44
C GLY A 66 21.83 32.96 8.24
N GLY A 67 22.10 34.14 8.85
CA GLY A 67 21.16 34.88 9.66
C GLY A 67 20.52 36.07 8.93
N LEU A 68 20.09 37.05 9.71
CA LEU A 68 19.43 38.27 9.20
C LEU A 68 20.26 38.98 8.16
N LYS A 69 19.66 39.37 7.05
CA LYS A 69 20.30 40.16 5.99
C LYS A 69 20.31 41.64 6.30
N ARG A 70 19.42 42.10 7.18
CA ARG A 70 19.31 43.48 7.64
C ARG A 70 18.98 43.53 9.12
N VAL A 71 19.09 44.71 9.71
CA VAL A 71 18.63 44.96 11.07
C VAL A 71 17.12 44.83 11.12
N VAL A 72 16.61 44.04 12.06
CA VAL A 72 15.20 43.95 12.41
C VAL A 72 14.93 44.85 13.61
N ALA A 73 14.07 45.86 13.41
CA ALA A 73 13.73 46.83 14.42
C ALA A 73 12.98 46.15 15.60
N ASP A 74 13.06 46.80 16.77
CA ASP A 74 12.16 46.45 17.85
C ASP A 74 10.70 46.66 17.45
N ASN A 75 9.80 45.81 17.89
CA ASN A 75 8.37 45.78 17.48
C ASN A 75 8.14 45.59 15.96
N ALA A 76 9.09 45.00 15.24
CA ALA A 76 8.85 44.55 13.87
C ALA A 76 7.81 43.43 13.85
N ARG A 77 6.86 43.50 12.92
CA ARG A 77 5.85 42.49 12.76
C ARG A 77 6.41 41.27 12.01
N ILE A 78 5.91 40.10 12.36
CA ILE A 78 6.25 38.84 11.70
C ILE A 78 5.09 38.40 10.82
N LYS A 79 5.37 38.11 9.54
CA LYS A 79 4.46 37.42 8.63
C LYS A 79 4.91 35.97 8.54
N ARG A 80 3.99 35.05 8.79
CA ARG A 80 4.23 33.62 8.77
C ARG A 80 3.64 32.99 7.52
N ARG A 81 4.35 32.07 6.92
CA ARG A 81 3.84 31.13 5.92
C ARG A 81 4.09 29.71 6.42
N TRP A 82 3.13 28.83 6.21
CA TRP A 82 3.26 27.41 6.52
C TRP A 82 4.44 26.79 5.75
N ARG A 83 5.13 25.84 6.34
CA ARG A 83 6.30 25.17 5.75
C ARG A 83 6.05 24.55 4.37
N TYR A 84 4.82 24.17 4.08
CA TYR A 84 4.39 23.61 2.81
C TYR A 84 3.59 24.59 1.95
N TYR A 85 3.67 25.88 2.23
CA TYR A 85 2.93 26.91 1.51
C TYR A 85 3.17 26.87 0.00
N ASP A 86 4.42 26.61 -0.44
CA ASP A 86 4.78 26.55 -1.85
C ASP A 86 4.37 25.23 -2.53
N ALA A 87 3.97 24.23 -1.76
CA ALA A 87 3.48 22.92 -2.25
C ALA A 87 1.96 22.88 -2.45
N VAL A 88 1.23 23.89 -1.98
CA VAL A 88 -0.22 23.96 -2.06
C VAL A 88 -0.64 25.05 -3.07
N ILE A 89 -1.78 24.83 -3.73
CA ILE A 89 -2.30 25.74 -4.73
C ILE A 89 -3.28 26.73 -4.11
N GLY A 90 -3.23 27.99 -4.53
CA GLY A 90 -4.22 29.01 -4.21
C GLY A 90 -3.98 29.77 -2.91
N GLY A 91 -2.76 29.72 -2.34
CA GLY A 91 -2.37 30.49 -1.15
C GLY A 91 -2.97 29.94 0.15
N ALA A 92 -3.06 30.77 1.17
CA ALA A 92 -3.60 30.36 2.47
C ALA A 92 -5.07 29.89 2.36
N PRO A 93 -5.48 28.88 3.17
CA PRO A 93 -6.87 28.47 3.23
C PRO A 93 -7.73 29.58 3.86
N GLY A 94 -8.94 29.72 3.41
CA GLY A 94 -9.89 30.75 3.85
C GLY A 94 -11.32 30.26 3.80
N THR A 95 -12.14 30.93 3.01
CA THR A 95 -13.54 30.57 2.78
C THR A 95 -13.75 30.23 1.32
N SER A 96 -14.29 29.06 1.05
CA SER A 96 -14.63 28.65 -0.33
C SER A 96 -15.79 29.49 -0.90
N ALA A 97 -15.87 29.58 -2.21
CA ALA A 97 -16.99 30.24 -2.88
C ALA A 97 -18.34 29.59 -2.50
N TYR A 98 -18.36 28.23 -2.42
CA TYR A 98 -19.56 27.48 -2.04
C TYR A 98 -20.10 27.88 -0.68
N VAL A 99 -19.22 28.03 0.31
CA VAL A 99 -19.58 28.40 1.68
C VAL A 99 -19.91 29.90 1.78
N THR A 100 -19.18 30.76 1.04
CA THR A 100 -19.48 32.20 0.97
C THR A 100 -20.89 32.46 0.43
N ASP A 101 -21.29 31.79 -0.63
CA ASP A 101 -22.63 31.90 -1.23
C ASP A 101 -23.76 31.47 -0.27
N ARG A 102 -23.40 30.74 0.79
CA ARG A 102 -24.32 30.26 1.85
C ARG A 102 -24.18 31.02 3.18
N SER A 103 -23.51 32.17 3.14
CA SER A 103 -23.27 33.01 4.32
C SER A 103 -22.50 32.33 5.44
N GLY A 104 -21.65 31.35 5.11
CA GLY A 104 -20.71 30.71 6.00
C GLY A 104 -19.30 31.25 5.86
N SER A 105 -18.36 30.75 6.67
CA SER A 105 -16.96 31.19 6.63
C SER A 105 -15.98 30.20 7.23
N GLY A 106 -14.69 30.29 6.81
CA GLY A 106 -13.56 29.61 7.44
C GLY A 106 -13.45 28.12 7.16
N ASP A 107 -14.04 27.63 6.07
CA ASP A 107 -14.16 26.20 5.80
C ASP A 107 -12.93 25.57 5.17
N GLU A 108 -12.08 26.34 4.48
CA GLU A 108 -10.96 25.75 3.74
C GLU A 108 -9.84 25.21 4.66
N ILE A 109 -9.17 24.14 4.22
CA ILE A 109 -8.03 23.51 4.86
C ILE A 109 -7.12 22.88 3.80
N HIS A 110 -5.82 22.86 4.04
CA HIS A 110 -4.84 22.11 3.24
C HIS A 110 -4.40 20.85 3.96
N VAL A 111 -4.19 19.78 3.20
CA VAL A 111 -3.58 18.55 3.69
C VAL A 111 -2.38 18.20 2.81
N VAL A 112 -1.24 17.93 3.42
CA VAL A 112 -0.02 17.47 2.74
C VAL A 112 0.45 16.20 3.41
N VAL A 113 0.66 15.16 2.63
CA VAL A 113 1.20 13.87 3.08
C VAL A 113 2.66 13.82 2.70
N VAL A 114 3.50 13.52 3.67
CA VAL A 114 4.96 13.55 3.54
C VAL A 114 5.54 12.20 3.92
N ASP A 115 6.47 11.72 3.12
CA ASP A 115 7.30 10.57 3.43
C ASP A 115 8.41 10.99 4.40
N GLU A 116 8.15 10.87 5.71
CA GLU A 116 9.00 11.45 6.75
C GLU A 116 10.41 10.84 6.77
N ASP A 117 10.49 9.53 6.66
CA ASP A 117 11.72 8.75 6.75
C ASP A 117 12.27 8.27 5.39
N GLY A 118 11.54 8.51 4.31
CA GLY A 118 11.91 8.08 2.96
C GLY A 118 11.61 6.61 2.67
N GLY A 119 10.80 5.95 3.49
CA GLY A 119 10.47 4.54 3.34
C GLY A 119 9.64 4.22 2.09
N ILE A 120 8.93 5.20 1.54
CA ILE A 120 8.07 5.05 0.35
C ILE A 120 8.80 5.52 -0.91
N THR A 121 9.42 6.71 -0.86
CA THR A 121 10.02 7.37 -2.04
C THR A 121 11.53 7.17 -2.15
N GLY A 122 12.18 6.72 -1.07
CA GLY A 122 13.63 6.68 -0.93
C GLY A 122 14.25 8.02 -0.50
N THR A 123 13.47 9.09 -0.33
CA THR A 123 13.96 10.42 0.04
C THR A 123 13.18 10.95 1.25
N PRO A 124 13.84 11.08 2.42
CA PRO A 124 13.19 11.61 3.63
C PRO A 124 12.65 13.03 3.41
N GLY A 125 11.44 13.29 3.90
CA GLY A 125 10.77 14.57 3.82
C GLY A 125 10.12 14.88 2.46
N GLN A 126 10.08 13.94 1.54
CA GLN A 126 9.43 14.14 0.24
C GLN A 126 7.90 14.17 0.38
N ILE A 127 7.28 15.16 -0.27
CA ILE A 127 5.83 15.27 -0.36
C ILE A 127 5.32 14.20 -1.35
N ILE A 128 4.37 13.38 -0.91
CA ILE A 128 3.77 12.30 -1.73
C ILE A 128 2.36 12.64 -2.18
N GLU A 129 1.59 13.38 -1.39
CA GLU A 129 0.27 13.85 -1.77
C GLU A 129 0.02 15.26 -1.27
N THR A 130 -0.72 16.04 -2.06
CA THR A 130 -1.13 17.41 -1.71
C THR A 130 -2.60 17.61 -2.05
N PHE A 131 -3.37 18.03 -1.06
CA PHE A 131 -4.77 18.38 -1.21
C PHE A 131 -4.94 19.84 -0.79
N SER A 132 -5.29 20.68 -1.76
CA SER A 132 -5.38 22.12 -1.57
C SER A 132 -6.83 22.55 -1.44
N LYS A 133 -7.13 23.44 -0.48
CA LYS A 133 -8.44 24.08 -0.31
C LYS A 133 -9.62 23.10 -0.21
N LEU A 134 -9.42 22.00 0.52
CA LEU A 134 -10.52 21.12 0.88
C LEU A 134 -11.46 21.83 1.87
N SER A 135 -12.74 21.48 1.84
CA SER A 135 -13.73 22.08 2.73
C SER A 135 -14.03 21.20 3.96
N LYS A 136 -14.23 21.84 5.10
CA LYS A 136 -14.77 21.25 6.32
C LYS A 136 -16.29 21.11 6.30
N ALA A 137 -16.98 21.75 5.32
CA ALA A 137 -18.42 21.65 5.17
C ALA A 137 -18.82 20.34 4.47
N ALA A 138 -19.75 19.61 5.07
CA ALA A 138 -20.14 18.28 4.60
C ALA A 138 -20.83 18.29 3.22
N ASP A 139 -21.50 19.37 2.89
CA ASP A 139 -22.23 19.60 1.62
C ASP A 139 -21.42 20.37 0.57
N ALA A 140 -20.13 20.68 0.85
CA ALA A 140 -19.32 21.50 -0.05
C ALA A 140 -19.06 20.81 -1.39
N LEU A 141 -19.23 21.59 -2.46
CA LEU A 141 -18.97 21.17 -3.83
C LEU A 141 -17.91 22.07 -4.49
N THR A 142 -17.18 21.48 -5.43
CA THR A 142 -16.34 22.23 -6.37
C THR A 142 -17.21 22.97 -7.41
N PRO A 143 -16.66 23.92 -8.18
CA PRO A 143 -17.39 24.55 -9.28
C PRO A 143 -17.88 23.56 -10.35
N GLN A 144 -17.28 22.37 -10.44
CA GLN A 144 -17.66 21.31 -11.38
C GLN A 144 -18.78 20.42 -10.82
N GLY A 145 -19.15 20.56 -9.54
CA GLY A 145 -20.21 19.79 -8.88
C GLY A 145 -19.72 18.57 -8.12
N ASP A 146 -18.42 18.30 -8.09
CA ASP A 146 -17.85 17.21 -7.32
C ASP A 146 -17.75 17.59 -5.85
N SER A 147 -17.78 16.60 -4.95
CA SER A 147 -17.59 16.84 -3.52
C SER A 147 -16.21 17.44 -3.21
N ASN A 148 -16.19 18.59 -2.52
CA ASN A 148 -14.97 19.17 -1.95
C ASN A 148 -14.81 18.90 -0.45
N TYR A 149 -15.68 18.07 0.12
CA TYR A 149 -15.63 17.69 1.52
C TYR A 149 -14.41 16.84 1.83
N LEU A 150 -13.57 17.28 2.77
CA LEU A 150 -12.29 16.66 3.09
C LEU A 150 -12.36 15.14 3.27
N PRO A 151 -13.25 14.56 4.10
CA PRO A 151 -13.36 13.12 4.30
C PRO A 151 -13.67 12.37 3.00
N THR A 152 -14.53 12.92 2.16
CA THR A 152 -14.91 12.32 0.87
C THR A 152 -13.75 12.35 -0.12
N VAL A 153 -13.06 13.48 -0.22
CA VAL A 153 -11.91 13.63 -1.13
C VAL A 153 -10.78 12.71 -0.72
N LEU A 154 -10.40 12.68 0.57
CA LEU A 154 -9.35 11.78 1.05
C LEU A 154 -9.69 10.31 0.81
N ARG A 155 -10.94 9.90 1.08
CA ARG A 155 -11.40 8.51 0.84
C ARG A 155 -11.26 8.10 -0.63
N ASN A 156 -11.55 9.01 -1.55
CA ASN A 156 -11.62 8.70 -2.98
C ASN A 156 -10.29 8.88 -3.71
N GLN A 157 -9.42 9.77 -3.23
CA GLN A 157 -8.24 10.19 -3.96
C GLN A 157 -6.92 9.85 -3.28
N SER A 158 -6.87 9.80 -1.94
CA SER A 158 -5.64 9.45 -1.24
C SER A 158 -5.32 7.96 -1.36
N LYS A 159 -4.03 7.66 -1.56
CA LYS A 159 -3.48 6.30 -1.57
C LYS A 159 -2.75 5.97 -0.26
N HIS A 160 -2.46 6.97 0.56
CA HIS A 160 -1.59 6.83 1.73
C HIS A 160 -2.30 7.08 3.05
N VAL A 161 -3.37 7.90 3.06
CA VAL A 161 -4.06 8.24 4.30
C VAL A 161 -5.57 8.03 4.18
N TYR A 162 -6.18 7.63 5.29
CA TYR A 162 -7.62 7.47 5.41
C TYR A 162 -8.16 8.41 6.48
N TRP A 163 -9.31 8.98 6.21
CA TRP A 163 -10.02 9.79 7.18
C TRP A 163 -10.63 8.92 8.29
N VAL A 164 -10.45 9.33 9.55
CA VAL A 164 -11.03 8.66 10.72
C VAL A 164 -12.07 9.56 11.39
N ASP A 165 -11.64 10.72 11.90
CA ASP A 165 -12.52 11.63 12.63
C ASP A 165 -11.97 13.07 12.66
N TRP A 166 -12.82 14.04 13.01
CA TRP A 166 -12.42 15.41 13.24
C TRP A 166 -11.80 15.57 14.64
N PRO A 167 -10.78 16.44 14.81
CA PRO A 167 -10.30 16.76 16.14
C PRO A 167 -11.38 17.49 16.94
N THR A 168 -11.47 17.18 18.22
CA THR A 168 -12.49 17.75 19.15
C THR A 168 -12.42 19.27 19.27
N ALA A 169 -11.28 19.89 18.95
CA ALA A 169 -11.09 21.35 18.97
C ALA A 169 -11.72 22.06 17.75
N GLY A 170 -12.16 21.31 16.72
CA GLY A 170 -12.79 21.86 15.53
C GLY A 170 -14.27 22.14 15.75
N THR A 171 -14.66 23.39 15.83
CA THR A 171 -16.08 23.78 15.95
C THR A 171 -16.73 23.76 14.57
N ASN A 172 -17.89 23.14 14.47
CA ASN A 172 -18.72 23.01 13.27
C ASN A 172 -18.11 22.19 12.12
N TRP A 173 -16.94 21.58 12.29
CA TRP A 173 -16.34 20.73 11.29
C TRP A 173 -17.25 19.52 10.99
N GLY A 174 -17.55 19.29 9.71
CA GLY A 174 -18.50 18.29 9.27
C GLY A 174 -19.98 18.75 9.26
N SER A 175 -20.27 19.99 9.64
CA SER A 175 -21.60 20.59 9.48
C SER A 175 -21.83 21.05 8.04
N ASN A 176 -23.09 21.36 7.68
CA ASN A 176 -23.42 21.98 6.38
C ASN A 176 -22.99 23.45 6.33
N ALA A 177 -22.77 23.95 5.13
CA ALA A 177 -22.24 25.30 4.86
C ALA A 177 -23.15 26.44 5.31
N ALA A 178 -24.49 26.25 5.28
CA ALA A 178 -25.48 27.33 5.46
C ALA A 178 -25.32 28.04 6.78
N SER A 179 -24.96 29.34 6.73
CA SER A 179 -24.76 30.22 7.89
C SER A 179 -23.82 29.69 8.95
N THR A 180 -22.85 28.86 8.55
CA THR A 180 -21.92 28.17 9.45
C THR A 180 -20.56 28.83 9.42
N THR A 181 -20.04 29.21 10.60
CA THR A 181 -18.64 29.62 10.77
C THR A 181 -17.83 28.41 11.28
N PHE A 182 -16.84 28.00 10.48
CA PHE A 182 -15.96 26.90 10.83
C PHE A 182 -14.71 27.42 11.53
N THR A 183 -14.27 26.72 12.58
CA THR A 183 -12.98 27.04 13.22
C THR A 183 -11.85 26.90 12.19
N GLU A 184 -11.08 27.96 12.00
CA GLU A 184 -9.92 27.95 11.13
C GLU A 184 -8.75 27.18 11.78
N VAL A 185 -7.98 26.47 10.94
CA VAL A 185 -6.73 25.86 11.38
C VAL A 185 -5.63 26.90 11.28
N ARG A 186 -5.30 27.52 12.41
CA ARG A 186 -4.28 28.57 12.48
C ARG A 186 -2.91 28.07 12.95
N THR A 187 -2.88 26.84 13.47
CA THR A 187 -1.65 26.18 13.95
C THR A 187 -1.20 25.12 12.97
N ASN A 188 0.11 24.95 12.81
CA ASN A 188 0.63 23.80 12.09
C ASN A 188 0.37 22.52 12.87
N THR A 189 -0.50 21.68 12.36
CA THR A 189 -0.65 20.34 12.89
C THR A 189 0.23 19.42 12.06
N LEU A 190 1.41 19.07 12.58
CA LEU A 190 2.27 18.03 12.07
C LEU A 190 2.09 16.81 12.96
N SER A 191 1.63 15.72 12.39
CA SER A 191 1.50 14.45 13.10
C SER A 191 2.23 13.37 12.32
N SER A 192 3.19 12.73 12.97
CA SER A 192 3.80 11.50 12.42
C SER A 192 2.88 10.33 12.69
N LEU A 193 2.56 9.58 11.64
CA LEU A 193 1.82 8.33 11.76
C LEU A 193 2.79 7.24 12.25
N SER A 194 2.47 6.58 13.33
CA SER A 194 3.32 5.54 13.94
C SER A 194 2.50 4.32 14.38
N GLY A 195 3.19 3.23 14.71
CA GLY A 195 2.55 2.00 15.19
C GLY A 195 1.82 1.20 14.11
N GLY A 196 1.94 1.58 12.84
CA GLY A 196 1.46 0.78 11.73
C GLY A 196 2.26 -0.51 11.60
N ASN A 197 1.58 -1.61 11.24
CA ASN A 197 2.22 -2.87 10.88
C ASN A 197 1.46 -3.53 9.73
N ASN A 198 2.12 -4.44 9.04
CA ASN A 198 1.51 -5.17 7.92
C ASN A 198 0.52 -6.27 8.37
N GLY A 199 0.12 -6.26 9.62
CA GLY A 199 -0.69 -7.30 10.22
C GLY A 199 0.17 -8.52 10.61
N SER A 200 -0.48 -9.50 11.22
CA SER A 200 0.16 -10.79 11.52
C SER A 200 0.08 -11.72 10.31
N THR A 201 0.98 -12.71 10.25
CA THR A 201 0.87 -13.80 9.28
C THR A 201 -0.50 -14.48 9.43
N VAL A 202 -1.19 -14.67 8.31
CA VAL A 202 -2.48 -15.35 8.30
C VAL A 202 -2.28 -16.80 8.75
N THR A 203 -3.09 -17.25 9.71
CA THR A 203 -3.05 -18.62 10.24
C THR A 203 -3.90 -19.57 9.38
N ASP A 204 -3.60 -20.89 9.46
CA ASP A 204 -4.38 -21.91 8.75
C ASP A 204 -5.88 -21.87 9.14
N GLY A 205 -6.20 -21.61 10.40
CA GLY A 205 -7.59 -21.47 10.85
C GLY A 205 -8.31 -20.28 10.24
N GLN A 206 -7.61 -19.17 10.02
CA GLN A 206 -8.18 -18.01 9.32
C GLN A 206 -8.40 -18.30 7.83
N LEU A 207 -7.44 -19.01 7.19
CA LEU A 207 -7.59 -19.48 5.82
C LEU A 207 -8.78 -20.44 5.71
N GLN A 208 -8.88 -21.42 6.62
CA GLN A 208 -10.00 -22.34 6.68
C GLN A 208 -11.34 -21.61 6.75
N SER A 209 -11.49 -20.69 7.72
CA SER A 209 -12.73 -19.90 7.87
C SER A 209 -13.07 -19.04 6.65
N ALA A 210 -12.07 -18.62 5.87
CA ALA A 210 -12.28 -17.89 4.64
C ALA A 210 -12.75 -18.82 3.50
N TYR A 211 -12.12 -19.98 3.34
CA TYR A 211 -12.47 -20.95 2.30
C TYR A 211 -13.80 -21.71 2.59
N GLU A 212 -14.17 -21.91 3.86
CA GLU A 212 -15.46 -22.49 4.26
C GLU A 212 -16.67 -21.72 3.70
N LYS A 213 -16.50 -20.42 3.38
CA LYS A 213 -17.53 -19.62 2.72
C LYS A 213 -17.87 -20.12 1.29
N PHE A 214 -17.01 -20.92 0.71
CA PHE A 214 -17.19 -21.56 -0.59
C PHE A 214 -17.66 -23.02 -0.48
N GLN A 215 -17.95 -23.52 0.72
CA GLN A 215 -18.33 -24.91 0.94
C GLN A 215 -19.73 -25.24 0.40
N ASP A 216 -20.65 -24.28 0.42
CA ASP A 216 -22.01 -24.50 -0.07
C ASP A 216 -22.08 -24.36 -1.59
N ALA A 217 -22.29 -25.49 -2.27
CA ALA A 217 -22.41 -25.59 -3.73
C ALA A 217 -23.71 -24.95 -4.29
N GLU A 218 -24.73 -24.76 -3.45
CA GLU A 218 -26.00 -24.17 -3.90
C GLU A 218 -25.92 -22.65 -3.98
N THR A 219 -25.07 -22.01 -3.15
CA THR A 219 -24.94 -20.55 -3.07
C THR A 219 -23.76 -19.99 -3.86
N VAL A 220 -22.69 -20.77 -4.05
CA VAL A 220 -21.46 -20.32 -4.72
C VAL A 220 -21.02 -21.35 -5.76
N ASP A 221 -20.97 -20.95 -7.02
CA ASP A 221 -20.49 -21.78 -8.13
C ASP A 221 -18.96 -21.67 -8.25
N VAL A 222 -18.23 -22.74 -7.90
CA VAL A 222 -16.76 -22.82 -7.92
C VAL A 222 -16.33 -24.18 -8.48
N GLY A 223 -15.67 -24.19 -9.63
CA GLY A 223 -15.11 -25.40 -10.23
C GLY A 223 -13.64 -25.67 -9.87
N LEU A 224 -12.85 -24.65 -9.56
CA LEU A 224 -11.43 -24.77 -9.26
C LEU A 224 -11.08 -24.01 -7.98
N ILE A 225 -10.36 -24.65 -7.07
CA ILE A 225 -9.85 -24.05 -5.83
C ILE A 225 -8.32 -24.00 -5.89
N ILE A 226 -7.75 -22.82 -5.72
CA ILE A 226 -6.30 -22.59 -5.73
C ILE A 226 -5.80 -22.39 -4.31
N ALA A 227 -4.90 -23.26 -3.83
CA ALA A 227 -4.37 -23.19 -2.48
C ALA A 227 -3.48 -21.95 -2.23
N GLY A 228 -3.02 -21.30 -3.29
CA GLY A 228 -2.10 -20.15 -3.18
C GLY A 228 -0.70 -20.56 -2.74
N PRO A 229 0.04 -19.69 -2.07
CA PRO A 229 1.35 -20.01 -1.51
C PRO A 229 1.16 -20.87 -0.24
N SER A 230 0.95 -22.17 -0.41
CA SER A 230 0.64 -23.11 0.68
C SER A 230 1.61 -22.97 1.85
N GLY A 231 1.06 -22.68 3.03
CA GLY A 231 1.82 -22.53 4.26
C GLY A 231 2.01 -23.88 4.98
N SER A 232 1.01 -24.79 4.89
CA SER A 232 1.02 -26.04 5.64
C SER A 232 0.20 -27.13 4.96
N THR A 233 0.48 -28.37 5.34
CA THR A 233 -0.33 -29.55 4.95
C THR A 233 -1.75 -29.45 5.49
N THR A 234 -1.94 -28.89 6.69
CA THR A 234 -3.26 -28.65 7.30
C THR A 234 -4.17 -27.78 6.41
N HIS A 235 -3.60 -26.70 5.86
CA HIS A 235 -4.36 -25.85 4.92
C HIS A 235 -4.83 -26.64 3.69
N VAL A 236 -3.93 -27.42 3.08
CA VAL A 236 -4.25 -28.23 1.91
C VAL A 236 -5.31 -29.30 2.24
N ASP A 237 -5.19 -29.98 3.38
CA ASP A 237 -6.17 -30.97 3.82
C ASP A 237 -7.56 -30.37 4.09
N ASN A 238 -7.61 -29.13 4.59
CA ASN A 238 -8.88 -28.39 4.76
C ASN A 238 -9.54 -28.11 3.39
N LEU A 239 -8.75 -27.72 2.38
CA LEU A 239 -9.27 -27.51 1.02
C LEU A 239 -9.79 -28.81 0.37
N ILE A 240 -9.07 -29.92 0.60
CA ILE A 240 -9.53 -31.25 0.14
C ILE A 240 -10.89 -31.57 0.78
N THR A 241 -11.08 -31.29 2.07
CA THR A 241 -12.35 -31.52 2.75
C THR A 241 -13.49 -30.75 2.06
N ILE A 242 -13.29 -29.47 1.74
CA ILE A 242 -14.28 -28.66 1.03
C ILE A 242 -14.60 -29.29 -0.34
N ALA A 243 -13.59 -29.71 -1.11
CA ALA A 243 -13.80 -30.27 -2.44
C ALA A 243 -14.51 -31.64 -2.40
N GLU A 244 -14.19 -32.49 -1.41
CA GLU A 244 -14.85 -33.78 -1.21
C GLU A 244 -16.32 -33.65 -0.76
N ASP A 245 -16.63 -32.63 0.03
CA ASP A 245 -17.99 -32.31 0.44
C ASP A 245 -18.80 -31.78 -0.76
N ARG A 246 -18.22 -30.90 -1.55
CA ARG A 246 -18.86 -30.28 -2.73
C ARG A 246 -19.01 -31.25 -3.91
N LYS A 247 -17.96 -31.99 -4.23
CA LYS A 247 -17.88 -32.96 -5.37
C LYS A 247 -17.99 -32.34 -6.78
N ASP A 248 -17.98 -31.03 -6.88
CA ASP A 248 -18.08 -30.25 -8.11
C ASP A 248 -16.85 -29.39 -8.43
N CYS A 249 -15.80 -29.51 -7.62
CA CYS A 249 -14.58 -28.71 -7.77
C CYS A 249 -13.30 -29.53 -7.51
N VAL A 250 -12.17 -29.01 -7.99
CA VAL A 250 -10.84 -29.60 -7.84
C VAL A 250 -9.88 -28.59 -7.21
N VAL A 251 -9.08 -29.04 -6.25
CA VAL A 251 -8.05 -28.24 -5.57
C VAL A 251 -6.72 -28.34 -6.33
N PHE A 252 -6.00 -27.24 -6.40
CA PHE A 252 -4.64 -27.18 -6.95
C PHE A 252 -3.67 -26.67 -5.87
N ALA A 253 -2.63 -27.43 -5.59
CA ALA A 253 -1.65 -27.12 -4.55
C ALA A 253 -0.21 -27.26 -5.05
N SER A 254 0.62 -26.29 -4.64
CA SER A 254 2.07 -26.32 -4.77
C SER A 254 2.73 -26.64 -3.43
N PRO A 255 4.00 -27.13 -3.40
CA PRO A 255 4.74 -27.31 -2.15
C PRO A 255 5.01 -25.97 -1.47
N GLN A 256 5.59 -25.98 -0.29
CA GLN A 256 6.00 -24.75 0.37
C GLN A 256 7.08 -24.02 -0.42
N ARG A 257 7.10 -22.69 -0.34
CA ARG A 257 8.14 -21.88 -0.99
C ARG A 257 9.55 -22.26 -0.52
N SER A 258 9.70 -22.58 0.77
CA SER A 258 10.96 -23.03 1.38
C SER A 258 11.49 -24.36 0.84
N ASP A 259 10.63 -25.20 0.24
CA ASP A 259 11.01 -26.50 -0.26
C ASP A 259 11.82 -26.43 -1.57
N VAL A 260 11.65 -25.33 -2.33
CA VAL A 260 12.23 -25.20 -3.66
C VAL A 260 12.98 -23.88 -3.89
N VAL A 261 12.60 -22.77 -3.23
CA VAL A 261 13.22 -21.46 -3.46
C VAL A 261 14.46 -21.29 -2.59
N ASN A 262 15.55 -20.80 -3.19
CA ASN A 262 16.86 -20.61 -2.57
C ASN A 262 17.58 -21.92 -2.15
N ILE A 263 17.17 -23.07 -2.70
CA ILE A 263 17.87 -24.34 -2.55
C ILE A 263 18.63 -24.63 -3.86
N THR A 264 19.91 -24.92 -3.77
CA THR A 264 20.77 -25.17 -4.91
C THR A 264 20.87 -26.64 -5.32
N ASN A 265 20.59 -27.55 -4.38
CA ASN A 265 20.65 -28.99 -4.63
C ASN A 265 19.28 -29.51 -5.10
N SER A 266 19.20 -29.98 -6.33
CA SER A 266 17.94 -30.46 -6.93
C SER A 266 17.41 -31.75 -6.29
N ASN A 267 18.27 -32.62 -5.74
CA ASN A 267 17.80 -33.80 -5.01
C ASN A 267 17.16 -33.41 -3.68
N THR A 268 17.70 -32.38 -3.00
CA THR A 268 17.07 -31.84 -1.78
C THR A 268 15.72 -31.24 -2.13
N GLN A 269 15.59 -30.49 -3.22
CA GLN A 269 14.30 -29.94 -3.69
C GLN A 269 13.30 -31.08 -3.97
N THR A 270 13.72 -32.14 -4.68
CA THR A 270 12.86 -33.31 -4.94
C THR A 270 12.36 -33.95 -3.66
N ASN A 271 13.27 -34.23 -2.72
CA ASN A 271 12.90 -34.86 -1.45
C ASN A 271 11.96 -33.99 -0.59
N ASN A 272 12.18 -32.68 -0.57
CA ASN A 272 11.32 -31.73 0.16
C ASN A 272 9.92 -31.71 -0.43
N VAL A 273 9.79 -31.62 -1.75
CA VAL A 273 8.50 -31.63 -2.45
C VAL A 273 7.74 -32.93 -2.18
N ILE A 274 8.41 -34.08 -2.33
CA ILE A 274 7.83 -35.38 -2.02
C ILE A 274 7.41 -35.44 -0.55
N GLY A 275 8.30 -35.08 0.36
CA GLY A 275 8.03 -35.10 1.80
C GLY A 275 6.88 -34.19 2.23
N PHE A 276 6.68 -33.07 1.57
CA PHE A 276 5.52 -32.22 1.81
C PHE A 276 4.21 -32.90 1.43
N PHE A 277 4.14 -33.46 0.22
CA PHE A 277 2.90 -34.07 -0.29
C PHE A 277 2.61 -35.47 0.30
N ASP A 278 3.62 -36.20 0.75
CA ASP A 278 3.42 -37.48 1.43
C ASP A 278 2.64 -37.37 2.75
N ASN A 279 2.69 -36.18 3.39
CA ASN A 279 1.92 -35.89 4.59
C ASN A 279 0.48 -35.45 4.33
N ILE A 280 0.08 -35.31 3.05
CA ILE A 280 -1.27 -34.93 2.66
C ILE A 280 -2.06 -36.19 2.31
N ARG A 281 -3.30 -36.26 2.77
CA ARG A 281 -4.17 -37.42 2.56
C ARG A 281 -4.45 -37.68 1.06
N SER A 282 -4.74 -38.92 0.75
CA SER A 282 -5.10 -39.37 -0.59
C SER A 282 -6.48 -38.85 -1.00
N SER A 283 -6.59 -38.20 -2.14
CA SER A 283 -7.87 -37.73 -2.69
C SER A 283 -7.78 -37.55 -4.21
N SER A 284 -8.88 -37.86 -4.93
CA SER A 284 -9.02 -37.53 -6.36
C SER A 284 -9.40 -36.07 -6.62
N TYR A 285 -9.75 -35.33 -5.58
CA TYR A 285 -10.18 -33.92 -5.69
C TYR A 285 -9.03 -32.91 -5.57
N ILE A 286 -7.77 -33.37 -5.67
CA ILE A 286 -6.61 -32.50 -5.61
C ILE A 286 -5.57 -32.85 -6.67
N VAL A 287 -4.87 -31.82 -7.15
CA VAL A 287 -3.75 -31.91 -8.08
C VAL A 287 -2.55 -31.21 -7.48
N PHE A 288 -1.39 -31.90 -7.45
CA PHE A 288 -0.13 -31.40 -6.93
C PHE A 288 0.81 -31.02 -8.06
N ASP A 289 1.49 -29.87 -7.94
CA ASP A 289 2.58 -29.46 -8.84
C ASP A 289 3.93 -29.43 -8.14
N SER A 290 5.02 -29.26 -8.91
CA SER A 290 6.38 -29.38 -8.38
C SER A 290 6.99 -28.08 -7.86
N GLY A 291 6.26 -26.94 -7.81
CA GLY A 291 6.89 -25.80 -7.17
C GLY A 291 6.49 -24.39 -7.62
N TYR A 292 7.52 -23.59 -7.93
CA TYR A 292 7.39 -22.14 -8.14
C TYR A 292 8.07 -21.70 -9.44
N LYS A 293 7.44 -20.76 -10.14
CA LYS A 293 8.06 -20.01 -11.24
C LYS A 293 8.45 -18.61 -10.79
N GLN A 294 9.52 -18.08 -11.37
CA GLN A 294 9.83 -16.66 -11.27
C GLN A 294 9.15 -15.93 -12.42
N MET A 295 8.42 -14.86 -12.08
CA MET A 295 7.81 -13.96 -13.05
C MET A 295 8.11 -12.50 -12.70
N TYR A 296 8.01 -11.63 -13.69
CA TYR A 296 8.18 -10.20 -13.51
C TYR A 296 6.88 -9.54 -13.05
N ASP A 297 6.93 -8.87 -11.90
CA ASP A 297 5.86 -8.03 -11.37
C ASP A 297 6.06 -6.60 -11.91
N ARG A 298 5.35 -6.27 -12.99
CA ARG A 298 5.47 -4.98 -13.67
C ARG A 298 4.97 -3.79 -12.83
N PHE A 299 4.19 -4.02 -11.80
CA PHE A 299 3.63 -2.96 -10.96
C PHE A 299 4.62 -2.48 -9.89
N ASN A 300 5.48 -3.39 -9.43
CA ASN A 300 6.50 -3.11 -8.41
C ASN A 300 7.93 -3.17 -8.97
N ASP A 301 8.11 -3.39 -10.29
CA ASP A 301 9.42 -3.51 -10.97
C ASP A 301 10.35 -4.53 -10.30
N VAL A 302 9.82 -5.69 -9.93
CA VAL A 302 10.58 -6.75 -9.26
C VAL A 302 10.26 -8.13 -9.81
N TYR A 303 11.22 -9.05 -9.70
CA TYR A 303 10.98 -10.46 -10.00
C TYR A 303 10.52 -11.20 -8.74
N ARG A 304 9.37 -11.89 -8.82
CA ARG A 304 8.80 -12.65 -7.72
C ARG A 304 8.69 -14.13 -8.04
N PHE A 305 8.91 -14.98 -7.04
CA PHE A 305 8.54 -16.39 -7.14
C PHE A 305 7.06 -16.55 -6.73
N VAL A 306 6.27 -17.13 -7.63
CA VAL A 306 4.86 -17.43 -7.43
C VAL A 306 4.61 -18.93 -7.57
N PRO A 307 3.68 -19.51 -6.80
CA PRO A 307 3.37 -20.94 -6.89
C PRO A 307 2.75 -21.28 -8.24
N LEU A 308 2.95 -22.50 -8.70
CA LEU A 308 2.45 -23.00 -9.99
C LEU A 308 0.99 -23.44 -9.95
N ASN A 309 0.37 -23.57 -8.76
CA ASN A 309 -1.01 -24.04 -8.63
C ASN A 309 -2.03 -23.17 -9.39
N GLY A 310 -1.80 -21.86 -9.48
CA GLY A 310 -2.62 -20.99 -10.32
C GLY A 310 -2.44 -21.25 -11.81
N ASP A 311 -1.24 -21.64 -12.26
CA ASP A 311 -0.99 -22.01 -13.65
C ASP A 311 -1.61 -23.36 -14.00
N THR A 312 -1.49 -24.35 -13.12
CA THR A 312 -2.05 -25.69 -13.32
C THR A 312 -3.58 -25.64 -13.36
N ALA A 313 -4.20 -24.87 -12.48
CA ALA A 313 -5.64 -24.58 -12.53
C ALA A 313 -6.04 -23.89 -13.85
N GLY A 314 -5.27 -22.88 -14.26
CA GLY A 314 -5.51 -22.16 -15.52
C GLY A 314 -5.33 -23.03 -16.77
N LEU A 315 -4.41 -24.01 -16.75
CA LEU A 315 -4.26 -24.98 -17.83
C LEU A 315 -5.46 -25.94 -17.90
N SER A 316 -6.01 -26.36 -16.75
CA SER A 316 -7.24 -27.16 -16.69
C SER A 316 -8.44 -26.39 -17.25
N ALA A 317 -8.66 -25.16 -16.78
CA ALA A 317 -9.73 -24.30 -17.30
C ALA A 317 -9.60 -24.03 -18.81
N ARG A 318 -8.36 -23.83 -19.31
CA ARG A 318 -8.12 -23.68 -20.74
C ARG A 318 -8.44 -24.96 -21.52
N THR A 319 -8.15 -26.12 -20.94
CA THR A 319 -8.43 -27.40 -21.59
C THR A 319 -9.92 -27.60 -21.76
N ASP A 320 -10.73 -27.24 -20.76
CA ASP A 320 -12.20 -27.26 -20.83
C ASP A 320 -12.78 -26.40 -21.97
N LEU A 321 -12.09 -25.28 -22.28
CA LEU A 321 -12.51 -24.36 -23.35
C LEU A 321 -12.17 -24.86 -24.76
N ILE A 322 -11.10 -25.65 -24.92
CA ILE A 322 -10.59 -26.06 -26.24
C ILE A 322 -10.77 -27.54 -26.55
N ALA A 323 -11.12 -28.33 -25.56
CA ALA A 323 -11.34 -29.77 -25.62
C ALA A 323 -12.35 -30.14 -24.54
N ASP A 324 -12.60 -31.43 -24.34
CA ASP A 324 -13.50 -31.89 -23.27
C ASP A 324 -12.75 -31.96 -21.91
N PRO A 325 -13.44 -31.85 -20.77
CA PRO A 325 -12.86 -31.83 -19.42
C PRO A 325 -12.01 -33.05 -19.06
N PHE A 326 -12.23 -34.19 -19.70
CA PHE A 326 -11.45 -35.42 -19.47
C PHE A 326 -10.11 -35.47 -20.20
N PHE A 327 -9.79 -34.47 -21.04
CA PHE A 327 -8.47 -34.40 -21.66
C PHE A 327 -7.42 -33.87 -20.66
N SER A 328 -6.24 -34.50 -20.70
CA SER A 328 -5.11 -34.05 -19.90
C SER A 328 -4.73 -32.59 -20.21
N PRO A 329 -4.59 -31.72 -19.22
CA PRO A 329 -4.09 -30.36 -19.38
C PRO A 329 -2.56 -30.30 -19.57
N ALA A 330 -1.87 -31.44 -19.47
CA ALA A 330 -0.41 -31.54 -19.54
C ALA A 330 0.12 -31.71 -20.99
N GLY A 331 1.44 -31.68 -21.10
CA GLY A 331 2.16 -31.94 -22.34
C GLY A 331 2.41 -30.69 -23.19
N PHE A 332 3.15 -30.89 -24.29
CA PHE A 332 3.65 -29.78 -25.11
C PHE A 332 2.57 -28.97 -25.83
N ASN A 333 1.43 -29.56 -26.06
CA ASN A 333 0.33 -28.90 -26.78
C ASN A 333 -0.54 -28.04 -25.87
N ARG A 334 -0.83 -28.48 -24.66
CA ARG A 334 -1.77 -27.85 -23.71
C ARG A 334 -1.09 -27.34 -22.45
N GLY A 335 -0.04 -28.01 -21.96
CA GLY A 335 0.60 -27.76 -20.67
C GLY A 335 1.64 -26.65 -20.64
N VAL A 336 1.68 -25.74 -21.60
CA VAL A 336 2.67 -24.65 -21.64
C VAL A 336 2.34 -23.58 -20.63
N VAL A 337 3.21 -23.41 -19.62
CA VAL A 337 3.14 -22.39 -18.58
C VAL A 337 3.66 -21.06 -19.11
N ARG A 338 2.84 -20.02 -19.06
CA ARG A 338 3.17 -18.69 -19.59
C ARG A 338 3.81 -17.80 -18.53
N GLY A 339 4.61 -16.83 -19.00
CA GLY A 339 5.20 -15.81 -18.12
C GLY A 339 6.25 -16.33 -17.14
N ALA A 340 6.74 -17.55 -17.31
CA ALA A 340 7.84 -18.08 -16.51
C ALA A 340 9.19 -17.59 -17.07
N VAL A 341 9.90 -16.77 -16.28
CA VAL A 341 11.28 -16.36 -16.57
C VAL A 341 12.24 -17.53 -16.30
N LYS A 342 12.02 -18.19 -15.16
CA LYS A 342 12.67 -19.45 -14.78
C LYS A 342 11.83 -20.17 -13.72
N LEU A 343 12.10 -21.47 -13.57
CA LEU A 343 11.60 -22.25 -12.44
C LEU A 343 12.54 -22.13 -11.23
N ALA A 344 11.97 -22.17 -10.01
CA ALA A 344 12.74 -22.30 -8.78
C ALA A 344 13.43 -23.68 -8.70
N PHE A 345 12.75 -24.69 -9.23
CA PHE A 345 13.20 -26.08 -9.33
C PHE A 345 12.91 -26.60 -10.72
N ASN A 346 13.94 -26.99 -11.47
CA ASN A 346 13.82 -27.61 -12.79
C ASN A 346 14.29 -29.08 -12.72
N PRO A 347 13.36 -30.04 -12.55
CA PRO A 347 13.72 -31.43 -12.30
C PRO A 347 14.35 -32.12 -13.53
N THR A 348 15.37 -32.93 -13.28
CA THR A 348 15.96 -33.86 -14.28
C THR A 348 14.96 -34.98 -14.61
N LYS A 349 15.27 -35.81 -15.61
CA LYS A 349 14.40 -36.94 -15.98
C LYS A 349 14.11 -37.86 -14.80
N THR A 350 15.16 -38.30 -14.09
CA THR A 350 15.00 -39.20 -12.93
C THR A 350 14.15 -38.54 -11.83
N GLN A 351 14.43 -37.28 -11.54
CA GLN A 351 13.65 -36.54 -10.53
C GLN A 351 12.18 -36.35 -10.95
N ARG A 352 11.89 -36.19 -12.23
CA ARG A 352 10.50 -36.18 -12.73
C ARG A 352 9.81 -37.52 -12.54
N ASP A 353 10.54 -38.62 -12.79
CA ASP A 353 10.00 -39.96 -12.58
C ASP A 353 9.70 -40.19 -11.08
N ASP A 354 10.60 -39.78 -10.17
CA ASP A 354 10.40 -39.85 -8.72
C ASP A 354 9.19 -39.00 -8.25
N LEU A 355 9.10 -37.74 -8.71
CA LEU A 355 7.97 -36.85 -8.41
C LEU A 355 6.64 -37.45 -8.90
N TYR A 356 6.62 -37.96 -10.12
CA TYR A 356 5.43 -38.54 -10.71
C TYR A 356 4.97 -39.83 -10.00
N GLN A 357 5.91 -40.63 -9.49
CA GLN A 357 5.60 -41.77 -8.63
C GLN A 357 4.97 -41.32 -7.29
N ALA A 358 5.43 -40.18 -6.76
CA ALA A 358 4.91 -39.55 -5.54
C ALA A 358 3.66 -38.69 -5.76
N ARG A 359 2.89 -38.88 -6.81
CA ARG A 359 1.64 -38.15 -7.15
C ARG A 359 1.84 -36.68 -7.52
N VAL A 360 3.05 -36.21 -7.70
CA VAL A 360 3.37 -34.82 -8.03
C VAL A 360 3.53 -34.67 -9.53
N ASN A 361 2.84 -33.72 -10.13
CA ASN A 361 2.93 -33.42 -11.55
C ASN A 361 4.13 -32.48 -11.80
N PRO A 362 5.22 -32.94 -12.41
CA PRO A 362 6.41 -32.14 -12.60
C PRO A 362 6.17 -31.03 -13.62
N VAL A 363 6.62 -29.82 -13.29
CA VAL A 363 6.74 -28.72 -14.23
C VAL A 363 8.21 -28.54 -14.56
N THR A 364 8.55 -28.54 -15.84
CA THR A 364 9.95 -28.50 -16.29
C THR A 364 10.12 -27.62 -17.51
N THR A 365 11.30 -27.01 -17.64
CA THR A 365 11.66 -26.22 -18.80
C THR A 365 12.46 -27.07 -19.78
N PHE A 366 11.94 -27.23 -20.99
CA PHE A 366 12.61 -27.91 -22.09
C PHE A 366 13.22 -26.89 -23.04
N PRO A 367 14.49 -27.09 -23.47
CA PRO A 367 15.10 -26.23 -24.47
C PRO A 367 14.27 -26.20 -25.76
N GLY A 368 13.95 -24.99 -26.23
CA GLY A 368 13.15 -24.78 -27.45
C GLY A 368 11.64 -25.04 -27.32
N GLN A 369 11.18 -25.60 -26.22
CA GLN A 369 9.74 -25.89 -25.99
C GLN A 369 9.11 -25.03 -24.86
N GLY A 370 9.95 -24.40 -24.03
CA GLY A 370 9.49 -23.61 -22.90
C GLY A 370 9.23 -24.42 -21.64
N THR A 371 8.51 -23.79 -20.70
CA THR A 371 8.12 -24.40 -19.43
C THR A 371 6.79 -25.11 -19.58
N VAL A 372 6.73 -26.38 -19.20
CA VAL A 372 5.59 -27.26 -19.47
C VAL A 372 5.22 -28.06 -18.23
N LEU A 373 3.92 -28.16 -17.95
CA LEU A 373 3.35 -29.15 -17.02
C LEU A 373 3.45 -30.53 -17.70
N PHE A 374 4.16 -31.47 -17.04
CA PHE A 374 4.49 -32.79 -17.63
C PHE A 374 3.97 -33.95 -16.77
N GLY A 375 2.73 -33.84 -16.31
CA GLY A 375 2.02 -34.86 -15.53
C GLY A 375 0.56 -34.45 -15.34
N ASP A 376 -0.30 -35.42 -15.13
CA ASP A 376 -1.75 -35.28 -15.08
C ASP A 376 -2.43 -36.18 -14.02
N LYS A 377 -1.69 -36.54 -12.96
CA LYS A 377 -2.19 -37.31 -11.84
C LYS A 377 -2.96 -36.45 -10.83
N THR A 378 -3.99 -37.05 -10.25
CA THR A 378 -4.61 -36.56 -9.01
C THR A 378 -3.78 -36.93 -7.78
N GLY A 379 -4.20 -36.48 -6.60
CA GLY A 379 -3.56 -36.79 -5.32
C GLY A 379 -3.82 -38.19 -4.77
N LEU A 380 -4.39 -39.11 -5.56
CA LEU A 380 -4.60 -40.48 -5.15
C LEU A 380 -3.30 -41.25 -5.00
N THR A 381 -3.14 -41.98 -3.89
CA THR A 381 -1.98 -42.86 -3.66
C THR A 381 -2.03 -44.15 -4.51
N SER A 382 -3.20 -44.57 -4.87
CA SER A 382 -3.42 -45.75 -5.74
C SER A 382 -4.41 -45.37 -6.83
N PRO A 383 -3.95 -44.63 -7.87
CA PRO A 383 -4.83 -44.15 -8.93
C PRO A 383 -5.39 -45.30 -9.76
N SER A 384 -6.64 -45.17 -10.20
CA SER A 384 -7.24 -46.01 -11.23
C SER A 384 -6.93 -45.51 -12.63
N ALA A 385 -7.33 -46.22 -13.66
CA ALA A 385 -7.18 -45.77 -15.04
C ALA A 385 -8.12 -44.60 -15.41
N PHE A 386 -8.98 -44.19 -14.49
CA PHE A 386 -9.95 -43.11 -14.68
C PHE A 386 -9.64 -41.88 -13.82
N ASP A 387 -8.51 -41.85 -13.11
CA ASP A 387 -8.11 -40.73 -12.24
C ASP A 387 -7.15 -39.75 -12.91
#